data_4af93ba26180396b403289b106a61c7e
#
_entry.id   4af93ba26180396b403289b106a61c7e
#
_cell.length_a   1.000
_cell.length_b   1.000
_cell.length_c   1.000
_cell.angle_alpha   90.00
_cell.angle_beta   90.00
_cell.angle_gamma   90.00
#
_symmetry.space_group_name_H-M   'P 1'
#
loop_
_entity.id
_entity.type
_entity.pdbx_description
1 polymer ?
#
loop_
_entity_poly.entity_id
_entity_poly.type
_entity_poly.pdbx_seq_one_letter_code
_entity_poly.pdbx_strand_id
1 'polypeptide(L)'
;MILEINNLIKRYNDFLAVDNLSLSIKEGKILGLLGPNGAGKTTIINCIIGLNKIDSGNIKIFGKDLKQNEINIKKDIGIVTQNISLYYDLNAYDNLMYFGGIYGLRSKRLKEAVEDALNFTGLWEEKDKFPSKFSGGMLRRLNIACGIVHKPKLIIMDEPTASIDPQSRSHILDGVEKLNKEGATIIYTSHYMEEIERICTDIAILDHGRIIARGSKEELKSMVASHEKVKIK
;
A
#
# COMPACT_ATOMS: atom_id res chain seq x y z
N MET A 1 -5.33 -9.63 -14.46
CA MET A 1 -4.49 -9.34 -13.29
C MET A 1 -4.04 -7.89 -13.34
N ILE A 2 -4.04 -7.18 -12.20
CA ILE A 2 -3.51 -5.81 -12.14
C ILE A 2 -2.00 -5.81 -11.86
N LEU A 3 -1.52 -6.77 -11.05
CA LEU A 3 -0.11 -7.02 -10.77
C LEU A 3 0.21 -8.50 -10.96
N GLU A 4 1.36 -8.77 -11.56
CA GLU A 4 1.93 -10.11 -11.71
C GLU A 4 3.44 -10.02 -11.43
N ILE A 5 3.91 -10.78 -10.47
CA ILE A 5 5.31 -10.95 -10.11
C ILE A 5 5.66 -12.41 -10.35
N ASN A 6 6.70 -12.69 -11.12
CA ASN A 6 7.14 -14.03 -11.41
C ASN A 6 8.62 -14.19 -11.03
N ASN A 7 8.88 -15.15 -10.13
CA ASN A 7 10.21 -15.57 -9.70
C ASN A 7 11.14 -14.41 -9.31
N LEU A 8 10.59 -13.42 -8.57
CA LEU A 8 11.33 -12.24 -8.15
C LEU A 8 12.45 -12.61 -7.19
N ILE A 9 13.66 -12.20 -7.53
CA ILE A 9 14.83 -12.27 -6.65
C ILE A 9 15.36 -10.86 -6.43
N LYS A 10 15.66 -10.52 -5.16
CA LYS A 10 16.35 -9.30 -4.79
C LYS A 10 17.40 -9.55 -3.73
N ARG A 11 18.62 -9.09 -4.01
CA ARG A 11 19.77 -9.14 -3.10
C ARG A 11 20.25 -7.73 -2.75
N TYR A 12 20.79 -7.60 -1.57
CA TYR A 12 21.61 -6.47 -1.14
C TYR A 12 22.97 -7.02 -0.73
N ASN A 13 23.95 -6.89 -1.60
CA ASN A 13 25.24 -7.59 -1.47
C ASN A 13 24.99 -9.11 -1.32
N ASP A 14 25.46 -9.70 -0.23
CA ASP A 14 25.28 -11.12 0.06
C ASP A 14 23.92 -11.47 0.69
N PHE A 15 23.15 -10.47 1.12
CA PHE A 15 21.86 -10.68 1.77
C PHE A 15 20.73 -10.89 0.75
N LEU A 16 20.09 -12.05 0.78
CA LEU A 16 18.95 -12.40 -0.05
C LEU A 16 17.66 -11.87 0.60
N ALA A 17 17.18 -10.72 0.15
CA ALA A 17 16.04 -10.02 0.73
C ALA A 17 14.70 -10.51 0.19
N VAL A 18 14.64 -10.97 -1.06
CA VAL A 18 13.47 -11.61 -1.69
C VAL A 18 13.97 -12.83 -2.46
N ASP A 19 13.38 -13.98 -2.19
CA ASP A 19 13.81 -15.27 -2.70
C ASP A 19 12.72 -15.96 -3.52
N ASN A 20 12.88 -15.88 -4.85
CA ASN A 20 12.04 -16.56 -5.84
C ASN A 20 10.53 -16.35 -5.62
N LEU A 21 10.14 -15.11 -5.32
CA LEU A 21 8.77 -14.77 -4.97
C LEU A 21 7.91 -14.64 -6.23
N SER A 22 6.77 -15.35 -6.24
CA SER A 22 5.73 -15.19 -7.26
C SER A 22 4.41 -14.80 -6.61
N LEU A 23 3.78 -13.73 -7.14
CA LEU A 23 2.59 -13.13 -6.58
C LEU A 23 1.75 -12.49 -7.69
N SER A 24 0.44 -12.62 -7.61
CA SER A 24 -0.48 -11.96 -8.54
C SER A 24 -1.67 -11.38 -7.81
N ILE A 25 -2.22 -10.27 -8.30
CA ILE A 25 -3.39 -9.60 -7.71
C ILE A 25 -4.42 -9.36 -8.82
N LYS A 26 -5.67 -9.72 -8.54
CA LYS A 26 -6.81 -9.38 -9.40
C LYS A 26 -7.24 -7.94 -9.12
N GLU A 27 -7.77 -7.28 -10.14
CA GLU A 27 -8.36 -5.95 -10.01
C GLU A 27 -9.49 -5.92 -8.97
N GLY A 28 -9.60 -4.82 -8.21
CA GLY A 28 -10.63 -4.64 -7.18
C GLY A 28 -10.42 -5.48 -5.90
N LYS A 29 -9.24 -6.05 -5.69
CA LYS A 29 -8.89 -6.81 -4.47
C LYS A 29 -8.01 -6.00 -3.52
N ILE A 30 -8.09 -6.33 -2.23
CA ILE A 30 -7.12 -5.88 -1.22
C ILE A 30 -6.23 -7.06 -0.89
N LEU A 31 -4.95 -6.95 -1.26
CA LEU A 31 -3.94 -7.93 -0.87
C LEU A 31 -3.23 -7.48 0.40
N GLY A 32 -3.34 -8.27 1.47
CA GLY A 32 -2.54 -8.12 2.68
C GLY A 32 -1.18 -8.81 2.55
N LEU A 33 -0.10 -8.06 2.74
CA LEU A 33 1.23 -8.63 2.93
C LEU A 33 1.57 -8.63 4.41
N LEU A 34 1.39 -9.78 5.06
CA LEU A 34 1.64 -9.99 6.48
C LEU A 34 3.02 -10.58 6.70
N GLY A 35 3.73 -10.14 7.71
CA GLY A 35 5.02 -10.73 8.09
C GLY A 35 5.75 -9.86 9.11
N PRO A 36 6.73 -10.43 9.84
CA PRO A 36 7.52 -9.69 10.81
C PRO A 36 8.38 -8.61 10.14
N ASN A 37 9.02 -7.77 10.96
CA ASN A 37 10.02 -6.83 10.47
C ASN A 37 11.19 -7.62 9.86
N GLY A 38 11.68 -7.18 8.69
CA GLY A 38 12.71 -7.89 7.96
C GLY A 38 12.21 -9.03 7.05
N ALA A 39 10.93 -9.36 7.02
CA ALA A 39 10.39 -10.39 6.14
C ALA A 39 10.47 -10.08 4.64
N GLY A 40 10.84 -8.83 4.26
CA GLY A 40 10.99 -8.43 2.86
C GLY A 40 9.82 -7.59 2.30
N LYS A 41 8.81 -7.24 3.11
CA LYS A 41 7.61 -6.48 2.67
C LYS A 41 7.97 -5.20 1.93
N THR A 42 8.71 -4.29 2.57
CA THR A 42 9.14 -3.01 1.96
C THR A 42 10.07 -3.22 0.76
N THR A 43 10.90 -4.27 0.77
CA THR A 43 11.74 -4.61 -0.39
C THR A 43 10.90 -4.99 -1.59
N ILE A 44 9.86 -5.81 -1.40
CA ILE A 44 8.93 -6.19 -2.47
C ILE A 44 8.19 -4.95 -3.00
N ILE A 45 7.69 -4.08 -2.10
CA ILE A 45 7.07 -2.81 -2.50
C ILE A 45 8.02 -1.98 -3.34
N ASN A 46 9.26 -1.78 -2.89
CA ASN A 46 10.27 -1.00 -3.60
C ASN A 46 10.63 -1.59 -4.99
N CYS A 47 10.54 -2.91 -5.15
CA CYS A 47 10.65 -3.55 -6.46
C CYS A 47 9.42 -3.27 -7.34
N ILE A 48 8.19 -3.35 -6.79
CA ILE A 48 6.94 -3.08 -7.52
C ILE A 48 6.89 -1.64 -8.04
N ILE A 49 7.33 -0.68 -7.24
CA ILE A 49 7.32 0.74 -7.62
C ILE A 49 8.58 1.16 -8.40
N GLY A 50 9.49 0.22 -8.68
CA GLY A 50 10.70 0.47 -9.47
C GLY A 50 11.77 1.30 -8.77
N LEU A 51 11.74 1.45 -7.43
CA LEU A 51 12.82 2.07 -6.66
C LEU A 51 14.03 1.15 -6.55
N ASN A 52 13.80 -0.16 -6.47
CA ASN A 52 14.84 -1.16 -6.45
C ASN A 52 14.86 -1.95 -7.76
N LYS A 53 16.03 -2.02 -8.39
CA LYS A 53 16.25 -2.96 -9.50
C LYS A 53 16.15 -4.38 -8.98
N ILE A 54 15.43 -5.24 -9.70
CA ILE A 54 15.36 -6.67 -9.42
C ILE A 54 16.59 -7.37 -9.98
N ASP A 55 17.03 -8.45 -9.32
CA ASP A 55 18.19 -9.24 -9.77
C ASP A 55 17.75 -10.35 -10.73
N SER A 56 16.54 -10.91 -10.52
CA SER A 56 15.93 -11.90 -11.42
C SER A 56 14.40 -11.83 -11.35
N GLY A 57 13.73 -12.47 -12.31
CA GLY A 57 12.29 -12.49 -12.44
C GLY A 57 11.74 -11.33 -13.26
N ASN A 58 10.42 -11.13 -13.20
CA ASN A 58 9.76 -9.99 -13.86
C ASN A 58 8.56 -9.49 -13.08
N ILE A 59 8.20 -8.23 -13.33
CA ILE A 59 7.02 -7.58 -12.74
C ILE A 59 6.21 -6.97 -13.88
N LYS A 60 4.92 -7.34 -13.95
CA LYS A 60 3.95 -6.72 -14.85
C LYS A 60 2.87 -6.01 -14.03
N ILE A 61 2.54 -4.78 -14.41
CA ILE A 61 1.48 -3.98 -13.79
C ILE A 61 0.60 -3.45 -14.92
N PHE A 62 -0.72 -3.57 -14.75
CA PHE A 62 -1.70 -3.25 -15.81
C PHE A 62 -1.42 -4.00 -17.11
N GLY A 63 -0.93 -5.25 -17.04
CA GLY A 63 -0.53 -6.07 -18.19
C GLY A 63 0.77 -5.63 -18.89
N LYS A 64 1.45 -4.58 -18.42
CA LYS A 64 2.67 -4.04 -19.01
C LYS A 64 3.90 -4.40 -18.17
N ASP A 65 5.00 -4.72 -18.83
CA ASP A 65 6.29 -4.94 -18.18
C ASP A 65 6.77 -3.64 -17.52
N LEU A 66 7.08 -3.70 -16.21
CA LEU A 66 7.47 -2.53 -15.41
C LEU A 66 8.74 -1.89 -15.96
N LYS A 67 9.75 -2.68 -16.31
CA LYS A 67 11.05 -2.19 -16.79
C LYS A 67 10.94 -1.37 -18.07
N GLN A 68 9.99 -1.74 -18.95
CA GLN A 68 9.82 -1.08 -20.24
C GLN A 68 8.82 0.10 -20.21
N ASN A 69 7.92 0.13 -19.21
CA ASN A 69 6.80 1.07 -19.17
C ASN A 69 6.70 1.85 -17.85
N GLU A 70 7.79 1.98 -17.12
CA GLU A 70 7.83 2.48 -15.74
C GLU A 70 7.06 3.81 -15.56
N ILE A 71 7.36 4.82 -16.38
CA ILE A 71 6.75 6.16 -16.26
C ILE A 71 5.22 6.10 -16.46
N ASN A 72 4.75 5.32 -17.45
CA ASN A 72 3.32 5.23 -17.72
C ASN A 72 2.57 4.43 -16.65
N ILE A 73 3.21 3.41 -16.10
CA ILE A 73 2.66 2.59 -15.02
C ILE A 73 2.55 3.42 -13.74
N LYS A 74 3.58 4.19 -13.37
CA LYS A 74 3.62 4.99 -12.14
C LYS A 74 2.52 6.06 -12.06
N LYS A 75 2.00 6.52 -13.20
CA LYS A 75 0.89 7.50 -13.23
C LYS A 75 -0.40 6.96 -12.60
N ASP A 76 -0.63 5.67 -12.65
CA ASP A 76 -1.83 5.01 -12.13
C ASP A 76 -1.56 4.29 -10.78
N ILE A 77 -0.41 4.54 -10.15
CA ILE A 77 -0.05 3.99 -8.84
C ILE A 77 -0.03 5.10 -7.78
N GLY A 78 -0.77 4.88 -6.70
CA GLY A 78 -0.69 5.68 -5.48
C GLY A 78 0.19 4.99 -4.43
N ILE A 79 1.03 5.75 -3.74
CA ILE A 79 1.96 5.22 -2.75
C ILE A 79 1.77 5.96 -1.43
N VAL A 80 1.55 5.19 -0.36
CA VAL A 80 1.55 5.66 1.02
C VAL A 80 2.68 4.95 1.74
N THR A 81 3.77 5.65 1.94
CA THR A 81 4.97 5.11 2.59
C THR A 81 4.83 5.04 4.11
N GLN A 82 5.58 4.14 4.76
CA GLN A 82 5.65 4.04 6.22
C GLN A 82 6.08 5.37 6.85
N ASN A 83 7.11 6.00 6.33
CA ASN A 83 7.50 7.34 6.74
C ASN A 83 6.59 8.38 6.10
N ILE A 84 6.27 9.44 6.86
CA ILE A 84 5.48 10.55 6.37
C ILE A 84 6.29 11.33 5.33
N SER A 85 5.75 11.42 4.11
CA SER A 85 6.39 12.09 2.97
C SER A 85 5.61 13.35 2.59
N LEU A 86 5.75 14.41 3.40
CA LEU A 86 5.06 15.68 3.25
C LEU A 86 6.06 16.84 3.20
N TYR A 87 5.67 17.93 2.55
CA TYR A 87 6.38 19.19 2.59
C TYR A 87 5.87 20.02 3.77
N TYR A 88 6.70 20.19 4.79
CA TYR A 88 6.34 20.88 6.03
C TYR A 88 6.23 22.41 5.87
N ASP A 89 6.81 22.95 4.82
CA ASP A 89 6.73 24.37 4.42
C ASP A 89 5.50 24.69 3.57
N LEU A 90 4.69 23.68 3.23
CA LEU A 90 3.41 23.82 2.54
C LEU A 90 2.27 23.47 3.50
N ASN A 91 1.13 24.18 3.40
CA ASN A 91 -0.07 23.80 4.12
C ASN A 91 -0.67 22.50 3.54
N ALA A 92 -1.74 21.96 4.14
CA ALA A 92 -2.32 20.70 3.68
C ALA A 92 -2.85 20.79 2.24
N TYR A 93 -3.50 21.90 1.88
CA TYR A 93 -4.02 22.12 0.52
C TYR A 93 -2.88 22.17 -0.50
N ASP A 94 -1.82 22.94 -0.23
CA ASP A 94 -0.69 23.12 -1.14
C ASP A 94 0.12 21.81 -1.29
N ASN A 95 0.23 20.97 -0.26
CA ASN A 95 0.79 19.64 -0.38
C ASN A 95 0.03 18.82 -1.45
N LEU A 96 -1.30 18.77 -1.38
CA LEU A 96 -2.11 18.04 -2.36
C LEU A 96 -2.03 18.66 -3.76
N MET A 97 -2.02 20.00 -3.86
CA MET A 97 -1.83 20.70 -5.12
C MET A 97 -0.50 20.31 -5.77
N TYR A 98 0.57 20.22 -4.99
CA TYR A 98 1.88 19.81 -5.47
C TYR A 98 1.87 18.35 -5.95
N PHE A 99 1.41 17.39 -5.12
CA PHE A 99 1.37 15.99 -5.48
C PHE A 99 0.44 15.73 -6.67
N GLY A 100 -0.76 16.28 -6.68
CA GLY A 100 -1.67 16.16 -7.82
C GLY A 100 -1.06 16.75 -9.12
N GLY A 101 -0.32 17.84 -8.98
CA GLY A 101 0.42 18.46 -10.09
C GLY A 101 1.51 17.54 -10.68
N ILE A 102 2.25 16.80 -9.86
CA ILE A 102 3.26 15.81 -10.29
C ILE A 102 2.59 14.73 -11.15
N TYR A 103 1.41 14.22 -10.73
CA TYR A 103 0.66 13.23 -11.48
C TYR A 103 -0.06 13.78 -12.71
N GLY A 104 0.14 15.07 -13.04
CA GLY A 104 -0.34 15.67 -14.27
C GLY A 104 -1.73 16.30 -14.19
N LEU A 105 -2.35 16.35 -13.01
CA LEU A 105 -3.59 17.10 -12.82
C LEU A 105 -3.34 18.60 -13.02
N ARG A 106 -4.33 19.32 -13.61
CA ARG A 106 -4.20 20.74 -13.91
C ARG A 106 -5.52 21.49 -13.66
N SER A 107 -5.36 22.77 -13.39
CA SER A 107 -6.47 23.75 -13.32
C SER A 107 -7.66 23.27 -12.48
N LYS A 108 -8.85 23.26 -13.02
CA LYS A 108 -10.09 22.90 -12.33
C LYS A 108 -10.07 21.46 -11.80
N ARG A 109 -9.59 20.50 -12.62
CA ARG A 109 -9.51 19.09 -12.24
C ARG A 109 -8.59 18.86 -11.03
N LEU A 110 -7.49 19.61 -10.94
CA LEU A 110 -6.58 19.53 -9.80
C LEU A 110 -7.27 20.02 -8.52
N LYS A 111 -7.95 21.16 -8.56
CA LYS A 111 -8.66 21.71 -7.39
C LYS A 111 -9.77 20.78 -6.90
N GLU A 112 -10.56 20.23 -7.81
CA GLU A 112 -11.61 19.24 -7.48
C GLU A 112 -11.02 17.97 -6.85
N ALA A 113 -9.92 17.45 -7.39
CA ALA A 113 -9.25 16.27 -6.85
C ALA A 113 -8.66 16.53 -5.45
N VAL A 114 -8.11 17.72 -5.20
CA VAL A 114 -7.62 18.14 -3.89
C VAL A 114 -8.76 18.23 -2.88
N GLU A 115 -9.87 18.87 -3.24
CA GLU A 115 -11.07 18.95 -2.40
C GLU A 115 -11.61 17.57 -2.07
N ASP A 116 -11.77 16.70 -3.07
CA ASP A 116 -12.22 15.32 -2.89
C ASP A 116 -11.31 14.55 -1.91
N ALA A 117 -9.98 14.63 -2.08
CA ALA A 117 -9.02 13.90 -1.26
C ALA A 117 -8.97 14.42 0.20
N LEU A 118 -9.06 15.74 0.41
CA LEU A 118 -9.14 16.33 1.75
C LEU A 118 -10.46 16.00 2.45
N ASN A 119 -11.59 16.03 1.74
CA ASN A 119 -12.89 15.60 2.27
C ASN A 119 -12.89 14.11 2.60
N PHE A 120 -12.32 13.27 1.71
CA PHE A 120 -12.20 11.84 1.93
C PHE A 120 -11.45 11.50 3.22
N THR A 121 -10.37 12.23 3.51
CA THR A 121 -9.54 12.03 4.71
C THR A 121 -9.99 12.84 5.93
N GLY A 122 -11.10 13.63 5.81
CA GLY A 122 -11.63 14.45 6.89
C GLY A 122 -10.68 15.58 7.30
N LEU A 123 -9.97 16.17 6.33
CA LEU A 123 -9.01 17.25 6.56
C LEU A 123 -9.37 18.57 5.85
N TRP A 124 -10.55 18.66 5.24
CA TRP A 124 -10.94 19.87 4.50
C TRP A 124 -10.94 21.12 5.36
N GLU A 125 -11.49 21.07 6.57
CA GLU A 125 -11.53 22.21 7.50
C GLU A 125 -10.12 22.59 8.01
N GLU A 126 -9.15 21.71 7.83
CA GLU A 126 -7.76 21.91 8.26
C GLU A 126 -6.81 22.24 7.08
N LYS A 127 -7.37 22.46 5.88
CA LYS A 127 -6.60 22.59 4.63
C LYS A 127 -5.54 23.69 4.62
N ASP A 128 -5.78 24.77 5.36
CA ASP A 128 -4.89 25.94 5.42
C ASP A 128 -3.80 25.81 6.52
N LYS A 129 -3.86 24.73 7.33
CA LYS A 129 -2.86 24.48 8.37
C LYS A 129 -1.64 23.74 7.83
N PHE A 130 -0.49 24.06 8.41
CA PHE A 130 0.79 23.40 8.10
C PHE A 130 0.90 22.04 8.81
N PRO A 131 1.57 21.04 8.22
CA PRO A 131 1.77 19.72 8.81
C PRO A 131 2.40 19.75 10.21
N SER A 132 3.23 20.74 10.51
CA SER A 132 3.84 20.94 11.84
C SER A 132 2.84 21.14 12.98
N LYS A 133 1.58 21.48 12.65
CA LYS A 133 0.49 21.66 13.63
C LYS A 133 -0.47 20.48 13.69
N PHE A 134 -0.18 19.41 12.94
CA PHE A 134 -1.04 18.24 12.87
C PHE A 134 -0.67 17.20 13.92
N SER A 135 -1.66 16.47 14.44
CA SER A 135 -1.43 15.25 15.19
C SER A 135 -0.83 14.14 14.31
N GLY A 136 -0.26 13.10 14.89
CA GLY A 136 0.25 11.96 14.13
C GLY A 136 -0.79 11.32 13.21
N GLY A 137 -2.03 11.17 13.69
CA GLY A 137 -3.15 10.68 12.89
C GLY A 137 -3.53 11.62 11.75
N MET A 138 -3.50 12.94 11.97
CA MET A 138 -3.75 13.92 10.91
C MET A 138 -2.64 13.89 9.85
N LEU A 139 -1.37 13.83 10.27
CA LEU A 139 -0.23 13.69 9.35
C LEU A 139 -0.37 12.44 8.48
N ARG A 140 -0.74 11.31 9.08
CA ARG A 140 -0.95 10.06 8.34
C ARG A 140 -2.09 10.18 7.34
N ARG A 141 -3.22 10.79 7.74
CA ARG A 141 -4.35 11.03 6.84
C ARG A 141 -3.99 11.97 5.69
N LEU A 142 -3.19 13.01 5.95
CA LEU A 142 -2.67 13.89 4.90
C LEU A 142 -1.73 13.15 3.95
N ASN A 143 -0.84 12.29 4.46
CA ASN A 143 0.04 11.44 3.64
C ASN A 143 -0.77 10.50 2.73
N ILE A 144 -1.86 9.92 3.25
CA ILE A 144 -2.80 9.11 2.45
C ILE A 144 -3.46 9.98 1.38
N ALA A 145 -3.99 11.16 1.74
CA ALA A 145 -4.62 12.08 0.79
C ALA A 145 -3.69 12.41 -0.38
N CYS A 146 -2.41 12.70 -0.12
CA CYS A 146 -1.40 12.94 -1.17
C CYS A 146 -1.20 11.71 -2.07
N GLY A 147 -1.21 10.50 -1.49
CA GLY A 147 -1.04 9.25 -2.24
C GLY A 147 -2.22 8.91 -3.16
N ILE A 148 -3.43 9.43 -2.88
CA ILE A 148 -4.66 9.09 -3.62
C ILE A 148 -5.25 10.24 -4.44
N VAL A 149 -4.70 11.45 -4.35
CA VAL A 149 -5.26 12.67 -4.99
C VAL A 149 -5.50 12.53 -6.49
N HIS A 150 -4.70 11.73 -7.17
CA HIS A 150 -4.82 11.47 -8.61
C HIS A 150 -5.72 10.28 -8.96
N LYS A 151 -6.45 9.73 -7.98
CA LYS A 151 -7.37 8.58 -8.12
C LYS A 151 -6.72 7.36 -8.80
N PRO A 152 -5.64 6.82 -8.23
CA PRO A 152 -4.89 5.71 -8.80
C PRO A 152 -5.70 4.42 -8.85
N LYS A 153 -5.40 3.54 -9.82
CA LYS A 153 -6.01 2.21 -9.96
C LYS A 153 -5.40 1.18 -9.00
N LEU A 154 -4.10 1.35 -8.68
CA LEU A 154 -3.37 0.52 -7.73
C LEU A 154 -2.83 1.41 -6.62
N ILE A 155 -3.17 1.11 -5.37
CA ILE A 155 -2.69 1.83 -4.19
C ILE A 155 -1.81 0.88 -3.39
N ILE A 156 -0.63 1.34 -3.01
CA ILE A 156 0.30 0.60 -2.16
C ILE A 156 0.45 1.37 -0.85
N MET A 157 0.12 0.70 0.25
CA MET A 157 0.19 1.27 1.59
C MET A 157 1.15 0.44 2.45
N ASP A 158 2.31 1.03 2.75
CA ASP A 158 3.33 0.37 3.58
C ASP A 158 3.17 0.77 5.04
N GLU A 159 2.61 -0.15 5.83
CA GLU A 159 2.31 0.02 7.27
C GLU A 159 1.61 1.37 7.60
N PRO A 160 0.47 1.69 6.95
CA PRO A 160 -0.13 3.02 7.05
C PRO A 160 -0.70 3.36 8.44
N THR A 161 -0.80 2.39 9.32
CA THR A 161 -1.32 2.53 10.69
C THR A 161 -0.25 2.40 11.77
N ALA A 162 1.03 2.28 11.38
CA ALA A 162 2.12 2.17 12.33
C ALA A 162 2.20 3.40 13.25
N SER A 163 2.31 3.17 14.55
CA SER A 163 2.43 4.21 15.59
C SER A 163 1.27 5.21 15.65
N ILE A 164 0.06 4.77 15.28
CA ILE A 164 -1.17 5.59 15.27
C ILE A 164 -2.10 5.12 16.40
N ASP A 165 -2.81 6.06 17.02
CA ASP A 165 -3.82 5.77 18.01
C ASP A 165 -4.98 4.92 17.46
N PRO A 166 -5.71 4.15 18.31
CA PRO A 166 -6.75 3.23 17.86
C PRO A 166 -7.89 3.89 17.06
N GLN A 167 -8.26 5.13 17.40
CA GLN A 167 -9.32 5.84 16.72
C GLN A 167 -8.89 6.24 15.31
N SER A 168 -7.72 6.84 15.16
CA SER A 168 -7.12 7.19 13.86
C SER A 168 -6.89 5.94 13.00
N ARG A 169 -6.47 4.82 13.61
CA ARG A 169 -6.31 3.53 12.94
C ARG A 169 -7.62 3.05 12.33
N SER A 170 -8.71 3.03 13.12
CA SER A 170 -10.02 2.62 12.59
C SER A 170 -10.47 3.48 11.42
N HIS A 171 -10.30 4.79 11.51
CA HIS A 171 -10.63 5.72 10.44
C HIS A 171 -9.85 5.47 9.14
N ILE A 172 -8.55 5.13 9.26
CA ILE A 172 -7.72 4.77 8.11
C ILE A 172 -8.23 3.47 7.47
N LEU A 173 -8.54 2.44 8.26
CA LEU A 173 -9.06 1.17 7.75
C LEU A 173 -10.42 1.34 7.05
N ASP A 174 -11.33 2.16 7.61
CA ASP A 174 -12.60 2.53 6.94
C ASP A 174 -12.33 3.19 5.59
N GLY A 175 -11.34 4.09 5.53
CA GLY A 175 -10.91 4.73 4.28
C GLY A 175 -10.38 3.72 3.25
N VAL A 176 -9.59 2.75 3.68
CA VAL A 176 -9.07 1.68 2.78
C VAL A 176 -10.21 0.86 2.19
N GLU A 177 -11.18 0.44 3.02
CA GLU A 177 -12.37 -0.26 2.55
C GLU A 177 -13.18 0.56 1.54
N LYS A 178 -13.33 1.87 1.80
CA LYS A 178 -14.06 2.78 0.91
C LYS A 178 -13.35 2.93 -0.43
N LEU A 179 -12.01 3.14 -0.46
CA LEU A 179 -11.24 3.20 -1.70
C LEU A 179 -11.40 1.92 -2.54
N ASN A 180 -11.40 0.76 -1.89
CA ASN A 180 -11.59 -0.50 -2.59
C ASN A 180 -13.01 -0.64 -3.16
N LYS A 181 -14.05 -0.24 -2.42
CA LYS A 181 -15.44 -0.21 -2.90
C LYS A 181 -15.62 0.75 -4.09
N GLU A 182 -14.84 1.80 -4.17
CA GLU A 182 -14.77 2.74 -5.30
C GLU A 182 -13.97 2.20 -6.49
N GLY A 183 -13.44 0.97 -6.39
CA GLY A 183 -12.78 0.23 -7.48
C GLY A 183 -11.25 0.20 -7.43
N ALA A 184 -10.60 0.81 -6.44
CA ALA A 184 -9.16 0.73 -6.30
C ALA A 184 -8.72 -0.69 -5.91
N THR A 185 -7.61 -1.15 -6.50
CA THR A 185 -6.89 -2.34 -6.01
C THR A 185 -5.85 -1.88 -5.00
N ILE A 186 -5.70 -2.61 -3.89
CA ILE A 186 -4.85 -2.16 -2.80
C ILE A 186 -3.86 -3.26 -2.40
N ILE A 187 -2.60 -2.89 -2.22
CA ILE A 187 -1.60 -3.67 -1.50
C ILE A 187 -1.43 -3.01 -0.14
N TYR A 188 -1.70 -3.76 0.91
CA TYR A 188 -1.66 -3.28 2.28
C TYR A 188 -0.65 -4.10 3.07
N THR A 189 0.40 -3.49 3.60
CA THR A 189 1.32 -4.19 4.50
C THR A 189 0.99 -3.88 5.95
N SER A 190 1.08 -4.88 6.79
CA SER A 190 0.97 -4.74 8.24
C SER A 190 1.70 -5.89 8.94
N HIS A 191 2.06 -5.67 10.18
CA HIS A 191 2.45 -6.73 11.11
C HIS A 191 1.31 -7.05 12.11
N TYR A 192 0.16 -6.35 12.01
CA TYR A 192 -1.03 -6.58 12.82
C TYR A 192 -2.04 -7.47 12.06
N MET A 193 -2.24 -8.69 12.56
CA MET A 193 -3.17 -9.65 11.95
C MET A 193 -4.61 -9.12 11.90
N GLU A 194 -5.05 -8.43 12.96
CA GLU A 194 -6.39 -7.87 13.07
C GLU A 194 -6.76 -6.91 11.93
N GLU A 195 -5.80 -6.07 11.48
CA GLU A 195 -6.01 -5.17 10.35
C GLU A 195 -6.18 -5.95 9.05
N ILE A 196 -5.29 -6.92 8.82
CA ILE A 196 -5.33 -7.79 7.64
C ILE A 196 -6.64 -8.58 7.58
N GLU A 197 -7.05 -9.17 8.71
CA GLU A 197 -8.32 -9.90 8.81
C GLU A 197 -9.54 -9.03 8.56
N ARG A 198 -9.48 -7.75 8.91
CA ARG A 198 -10.57 -6.82 8.73
C ARG A 198 -10.78 -6.44 7.27
N ILE A 199 -9.72 -6.01 6.57
CA ILE A 199 -9.85 -5.34 5.28
C ILE A 199 -9.42 -6.18 4.07
N CYS A 200 -8.54 -7.19 4.24
CA CYS A 200 -7.96 -7.90 3.11
C CYS A 200 -8.86 -9.00 2.57
N THR A 201 -8.94 -9.07 1.24
CA THR A 201 -9.66 -10.14 0.51
C THR A 201 -8.76 -11.31 0.16
N ASP A 202 -7.47 -11.09 0.10
CA ASP A 202 -6.41 -12.05 -0.19
C ASP A 202 -5.21 -11.73 0.70
N ILE A 203 -4.55 -12.73 1.25
CA ILE A 203 -3.47 -12.57 2.23
C ILE A 203 -2.28 -13.39 1.79
N ALA A 204 -1.11 -12.78 1.77
CA ALA A 204 0.17 -13.47 1.61
C ALA A 204 1.02 -13.28 2.88
N ILE A 205 1.39 -14.39 3.50
CA ILE A 205 2.25 -14.38 4.69
C ILE A 205 3.69 -14.54 4.21
N LEU A 206 4.52 -13.57 4.59
CA LEU A 206 5.93 -13.52 4.23
C LEU A 206 6.81 -13.87 5.43
N ASP A 207 7.84 -14.64 5.17
CA ASP A 207 8.95 -14.86 6.07
C ASP A 207 10.25 -15.02 5.27
N HIS A 208 11.34 -14.39 5.73
CA HIS A 208 12.67 -14.45 5.11
C HIS A 208 12.65 -14.30 3.57
N GLY A 209 11.89 -13.32 3.05
CA GLY A 209 11.81 -13.02 1.61
C GLY A 209 10.98 -13.99 0.78
N ARG A 210 10.28 -14.96 1.40
CA ARG A 210 9.43 -15.95 0.75
C ARG A 210 7.98 -15.83 1.18
N ILE A 211 7.04 -16.20 0.30
CA ILE A 211 5.65 -16.42 0.69
C ILE A 211 5.55 -17.83 1.28
N ILE A 212 5.22 -17.92 2.59
CA ILE A 212 5.06 -19.19 3.30
C ILE A 212 3.63 -19.70 3.29
N ALA A 213 2.65 -18.81 3.15
CA ALA A 213 1.24 -19.17 2.98
C ALA A 213 0.53 -18.06 2.19
N ARG A 214 -0.50 -18.43 1.42
CA ARG A 214 -1.34 -17.49 0.68
C ARG A 214 -2.75 -18.05 0.53
N GLY A 215 -3.74 -17.19 0.63
CA GLY A 215 -5.15 -17.52 0.43
C GLY A 215 -6.08 -16.46 0.98
N SER A 216 -7.39 -16.74 0.94
CA SER A 216 -8.37 -15.97 1.70
C SER A 216 -8.19 -16.19 3.20
N LYS A 217 -8.84 -15.37 4.01
CA LYS A 217 -8.86 -15.51 5.47
C LYS A 217 -9.34 -16.92 5.90
N GLU A 218 -10.37 -17.42 5.25
CA GLU A 218 -10.98 -18.73 5.51
C GLU A 218 -10.02 -19.86 5.15
N GLU A 219 -9.37 -19.79 4.00
CA GLU A 219 -8.39 -20.78 3.55
C GLU A 219 -7.20 -20.87 4.52
N LEU A 220 -6.64 -19.70 4.91
CA LEU A 220 -5.51 -19.67 5.85
C LEU A 220 -5.89 -20.20 7.24
N LYS A 221 -7.10 -19.88 7.75
CA LYS A 221 -7.59 -20.45 9.02
C LYS A 221 -7.77 -21.97 8.94
N SER A 222 -8.24 -22.49 7.82
CA SER A 222 -8.39 -23.93 7.63
C SER A 222 -7.05 -24.67 7.60
N MET A 223 -6.00 -24.07 7.04
CA MET A 223 -4.64 -24.62 7.06
C MET A 223 -4.11 -24.79 8.49
N VAL A 224 -4.33 -23.81 9.36
CA VAL A 224 -3.91 -23.87 10.77
C VAL A 224 -4.73 -24.93 11.53
N ALA A 225 -6.04 -24.94 11.39
CA ALA A 225 -6.93 -25.88 12.08
C ALA A 225 -6.64 -27.35 11.72
N SER A 226 -6.12 -27.63 10.54
CA SER A 226 -5.72 -28.98 10.13
C SER A 226 -4.47 -29.51 10.85
N HIS A 227 -3.62 -28.62 11.39
CA HIS A 227 -2.39 -28.97 12.11
C HIS A 227 -2.59 -29.09 13.63
N GLU A 228 -3.68 -28.57 14.19
CA GLU A 228 -3.99 -28.66 15.65
C GLU A 228 -4.59 -29.98 16.10
N LYS A 229 -4.81 -30.95 15.21
CA LYS A 229 -5.23 -32.32 15.62
C LYS A 229 -4.06 -33.13 16.13
N VAL A 230 -3.41 -32.70 17.20
CA VAL A 230 -2.54 -33.57 18.01
C VAL A 230 -3.46 -34.40 18.90
N LYS A 231 -3.60 -35.69 18.61
CA LYS A 231 -4.23 -36.67 19.52
C LYS A 231 -3.33 -36.81 20.75
N ILE A 232 -3.74 -36.24 21.86
CA ILE A 232 -3.24 -36.64 23.17
C ILE A 232 -3.86 -38.03 23.43
N LYS A 233 -3.03 -39.07 23.44
CA LYS A 233 -3.36 -40.39 23.97
C LYS A 233 -3.00 -40.43 25.43
#